data_50b42ac0acbf5cadb08120522fe4549e
#
_entry.id   50b42ac0acbf5cadb08120522fe4549e
#
_cell.length_a   1.000
_cell.length_b   1.000
_cell.length_c   1.000
_cell.angle_alpha   90.00
_cell.angle_beta   90.00
_cell.angle_gamma   90.00
#
_symmetry.space_group_name_H-M   'P 1'
#
loop_
_entity.id
_entity.type
_entity.pdbx_description
1 polymer ?
#
loop_
_entity_poly.entity_id
_entity_poly.type
_entity_poly.pdbx_seq_one_letter_code
_entity_poly.pdbx_strand_id
1 'polypeptide(L)'
;MTIEDLKNTKIYLSNEEDVIKFQEKVFKLGVLWNDGSKEPQYIKGEPFYYINSNFKLTKDTMYQNDSFKNHEYEQIFLHDVLSIEEPKEEYKFKSYDKVLVRDHKSQRWCPTLYSYYDSEFAFPHVTVAGIIYKYCIPYEGNEHLVGT
;
A
#
# COMPACT_ATOMS: atom_id res chain seq x y z
N MET A 1 13.92 -6.20 -7.69
CA MET A 1 12.60 -6.12 -8.35
C MET A 1 11.98 -4.76 -8.04
N THR A 2 11.36 -4.14 -9.00
CA THR A 2 10.65 -2.86 -8.89
C THR A 2 9.15 -3.06 -9.13
N ILE A 3 8.34 -2.00 -8.91
CA ILE A 3 6.89 -2.05 -9.19
C ILE A 3 6.64 -2.37 -10.67
N GLU A 4 7.41 -1.80 -11.60
CA GLU A 4 7.26 -2.05 -13.03
C GLU A 4 7.50 -3.53 -13.40
N ASP A 5 8.36 -4.22 -12.66
CA ASP A 5 8.66 -5.63 -12.89
C ASP A 5 7.48 -6.55 -12.57
N LEU A 6 6.44 -6.04 -11.89
CA LEU A 6 5.22 -6.79 -11.61
C LEU A 6 4.31 -6.96 -12.84
N LYS A 7 4.47 -6.14 -13.87
CA LYS A 7 3.68 -6.27 -15.09
C LYS A 7 3.95 -7.59 -15.80
N ASN A 8 2.90 -8.24 -16.26
CA ASN A 8 2.98 -9.51 -16.98
C ASN A 8 3.69 -10.60 -16.18
N THR A 9 3.31 -10.74 -14.93
CA THR A 9 3.84 -11.76 -14.01
C THR A 9 2.76 -12.70 -13.53
N LYS A 10 3.19 -13.88 -13.09
CA LYS A 10 2.35 -14.92 -12.48
C LYS A 10 3.00 -15.44 -11.21
N ILE A 11 2.19 -15.85 -10.24
CA ILE A 11 2.65 -16.41 -8.97
C ILE A 11 1.75 -17.54 -8.49
N TYR A 12 2.36 -18.56 -7.90
CA TYR A 12 1.68 -19.67 -7.23
C TYR A 12 1.78 -19.50 -5.72
N LEU A 13 0.62 -19.51 -5.04
CA LEU A 13 0.53 -19.36 -3.58
C LEU A 13 -0.42 -20.43 -3.03
N SER A 14 0.08 -21.32 -2.15
CA SER A 14 -0.64 -22.51 -1.70
C SER A 14 -1.39 -22.34 -0.38
N ASN A 15 -1.12 -21.30 0.40
CA ASN A 15 -1.76 -21.09 1.70
C ASN A 15 -2.34 -19.71 1.86
N GLU A 16 -3.31 -19.57 2.76
CA GLU A 16 -4.05 -18.34 2.98
C GLU A 16 -3.14 -17.19 3.46
N GLU A 17 -2.22 -17.46 4.37
CA GLU A 17 -1.32 -16.46 4.91
C GLU A 17 -0.50 -15.79 3.79
N ASP A 18 0.10 -16.57 2.92
CA ASP A 18 0.90 -16.07 1.80
C ASP A 18 0.04 -15.34 0.78
N VAL A 19 -1.16 -15.84 0.50
CA VAL A 19 -2.12 -15.18 -0.40
C VAL A 19 -2.49 -13.79 0.11
N ILE A 20 -2.80 -13.65 1.38
CA ILE A 20 -3.17 -12.36 1.98
C ILE A 20 -1.96 -11.42 2.00
N LYS A 21 -0.79 -11.88 2.40
CA LYS A 21 0.45 -11.08 2.37
C LYS A 21 0.76 -10.54 0.97
N PHE A 22 0.65 -11.39 -0.03
CA PHE A 22 0.87 -11.02 -1.43
C PHE A 22 -0.10 -9.92 -1.86
N GLN A 23 -1.39 -10.14 -1.65
CA GLN A 23 -2.43 -9.21 -2.07
C GLN A 23 -2.31 -7.85 -1.37
N GLU A 24 -2.12 -7.86 -0.04
CA GLU A 24 -1.93 -6.62 0.71
C GLU A 24 -0.72 -5.82 0.19
N LYS A 25 0.39 -6.51 -0.12
CA LYS A 25 1.58 -5.88 -0.66
C LYS A 25 1.33 -5.25 -2.03
N VAL A 26 0.78 -6.02 -2.98
CA VAL A 26 0.57 -5.50 -4.34
C VAL A 26 -0.47 -4.38 -4.38
N PHE A 27 -1.47 -4.39 -3.50
CA PHE A 27 -2.42 -3.29 -3.38
C PHE A 27 -1.73 -1.99 -2.93
N LYS A 28 -0.81 -2.07 -1.98
CA LYS A 28 0.02 -0.91 -1.56
C LYS A 28 0.89 -0.39 -2.69
N LEU A 29 1.30 -1.27 -3.61
CA LEU A 29 2.10 -0.91 -4.79
C LEU A 29 1.26 -0.37 -5.96
N GLY A 30 -0.04 -0.29 -5.82
CA GLY A 30 -0.94 0.25 -6.85
C GLY A 30 -1.61 -0.77 -7.75
N VAL A 31 -1.41 -2.07 -7.52
CA VAL A 31 -2.13 -3.13 -8.21
C VAL A 31 -3.55 -3.24 -7.62
N LEU A 32 -4.54 -3.42 -8.47
CA LEU A 32 -5.94 -3.60 -8.07
C LEU A 32 -6.50 -4.87 -8.70
N TRP A 33 -7.57 -5.43 -8.12
CA TRP A 33 -8.34 -6.45 -8.80
C TRP A 33 -8.87 -5.95 -10.15
N ASN A 34 -9.17 -6.87 -11.04
CA ASN A 34 -9.67 -6.53 -12.38
C ASN A 34 -10.95 -5.66 -12.36
N ASP A 35 -11.74 -5.77 -11.30
CA ASP A 35 -12.93 -4.92 -11.06
C ASP A 35 -12.61 -3.56 -10.41
N GLY A 36 -11.34 -3.29 -10.10
CA GLY A 36 -10.88 -2.06 -9.47
C GLY A 36 -10.89 -2.10 -7.94
N SER A 37 -11.33 -3.17 -7.31
CA SER A 37 -11.28 -3.32 -5.84
C SER A 37 -9.87 -3.65 -5.33
N LYS A 38 -9.64 -3.45 -4.04
CA LYS A 38 -8.37 -3.72 -3.35
C LYS A 38 -8.57 -4.42 -2.00
N GLU A 39 -9.59 -5.26 -1.91
CA GLU A 39 -9.82 -6.08 -0.71
C GLU A 39 -9.20 -7.46 -0.88
N PRO A 40 -8.40 -7.94 0.10
CA PRO A 40 -7.83 -9.27 0.04
C PRO A 40 -8.91 -10.36 -0.04
N GLN A 41 -8.69 -11.32 -0.93
CA GLN A 41 -9.60 -12.44 -1.14
C GLN A 41 -8.81 -13.75 -1.10
N TYR A 42 -9.29 -14.71 -0.34
CA TYR A 42 -8.78 -16.08 -0.36
C TYR A 42 -9.89 -17.05 -0.66
N ILE A 43 -9.69 -17.86 -1.70
CA ILE A 43 -10.57 -18.99 -2.04
C ILE A 43 -9.71 -20.24 -2.12
N LYS A 44 -10.02 -21.24 -1.31
CA LYS A 44 -9.36 -22.54 -1.35
C LYS A 44 -9.51 -23.16 -2.74
N GLY A 45 -8.37 -23.60 -3.31
CA GLY A 45 -8.37 -24.17 -4.66
C GLY A 45 -8.15 -23.16 -5.78
N GLU A 46 -7.89 -21.88 -5.46
CA GLU A 46 -7.52 -20.86 -6.44
C GLU A 46 -6.13 -20.28 -6.12
N PRO A 47 -5.03 -21.04 -6.35
CA PRO A 47 -3.69 -20.65 -5.94
C PRO A 47 -2.92 -19.84 -6.96
N PHE A 48 -3.45 -19.62 -8.15
CA PHE A 48 -2.76 -18.94 -9.25
C PHE A 48 -3.21 -17.49 -9.36
N TYR A 49 -2.23 -16.59 -9.40
CA TYR A 49 -2.46 -15.14 -9.51
C TYR A 49 -1.65 -14.58 -10.67
N TYR A 50 -2.24 -13.62 -11.38
CA TYR A 50 -1.63 -12.97 -12.54
C TYR A 50 -1.78 -11.46 -12.40
N ILE A 51 -0.71 -10.73 -12.74
CA ILE A 51 -0.73 -9.27 -12.84
C ILE A 51 -0.48 -8.92 -14.30
N ASN A 52 -1.44 -8.25 -14.94
CA ASN A 52 -1.32 -7.87 -16.34
C ASN A 52 -0.54 -6.55 -16.54
N SER A 53 -0.40 -6.12 -17.79
CA SER A 53 0.30 -4.89 -18.16
C SER A 53 -0.37 -3.61 -17.64
N ASN A 54 -1.62 -3.68 -17.19
CA ASN A 54 -2.39 -2.57 -16.62
C ASN A 54 -2.41 -2.58 -15.09
N PHE A 55 -1.54 -3.36 -14.44
CA PHE A 55 -1.53 -3.58 -12.99
C PHE A 55 -2.87 -4.09 -12.44
N LYS A 56 -3.53 -4.96 -13.18
CA LYS A 56 -4.75 -5.64 -12.72
C LYS A 56 -4.45 -7.06 -12.29
N LEU A 57 -4.94 -7.43 -11.11
CA LEU A 57 -4.79 -8.75 -10.52
C LEU A 57 -5.97 -9.64 -10.91
N THR A 58 -5.66 -10.85 -11.34
CA THR A 58 -6.62 -11.93 -11.57
C THR A 58 -6.17 -13.20 -10.88
N LYS A 59 -7.08 -14.14 -10.68
CA LYS A 59 -6.81 -15.44 -10.05
C LYS A 59 -7.40 -16.58 -10.87
N ASP A 60 -6.87 -17.80 -10.66
CA ASP A 60 -7.32 -18.98 -11.36
C ASP A 60 -7.27 -20.22 -10.45
N THR A 61 -8.01 -21.25 -10.83
CA THR A 61 -8.18 -22.48 -10.05
C THR A 61 -7.01 -23.44 -10.22
N MET A 62 -6.86 -24.36 -9.26
CA MET A 62 -5.84 -25.43 -9.33
C MET A 62 -6.01 -26.33 -10.56
N TYR A 63 -7.21 -26.41 -11.15
CA TYR A 63 -7.47 -27.17 -12.38
C TYR A 63 -6.80 -26.55 -13.61
N GLN A 64 -6.34 -25.30 -13.52
CA GLN A 64 -5.65 -24.57 -14.58
C GLN A 64 -4.12 -24.62 -14.44
N ASN A 65 -3.59 -25.66 -13.79
CA ASN A 65 -2.15 -25.80 -13.56
C ASN A 65 -1.33 -25.80 -14.85
N ASP A 66 -1.80 -26.46 -15.90
CA ASP A 66 -1.13 -26.48 -17.21
C ASP A 66 -1.16 -25.09 -17.87
N SER A 67 -2.28 -24.39 -17.76
CA SER A 67 -2.38 -22.99 -18.24
C SER A 67 -1.41 -22.08 -17.51
N PHE A 68 -1.25 -22.25 -16.20
CA PHE A 68 -0.27 -21.49 -15.42
C PHE A 68 1.15 -21.79 -15.87
N LYS A 69 1.55 -23.06 -16.00
CA LYS A 69 2.89 -23.44 -16.43
C LYS A 69 3.24 -22.95 -17.82
N ASN A 70 2.29 -22.99 -18.74
CA ASN A 70 2.48 -22.63 -20.14
C ASN A 70 2.18 -21.16 -20.45
N HIS A 71 1.73 -20.38 -19.44
CA HIS A 71 1.45 -18.97 -19.62
C HIS A 71 2.74 -18.18 -19.87
N GLU A 72 2.70 -17.25 -20.81
CA GLU A 72 3.86 -16.45 -21.24
C GLU A 72 4.41 -15.50 -20.18
N TYR A 73 3.64 -15.19 -19.14
CA TYR A 73 4.08 -14.30 -18.07
C TYR A 73 5.23 -14.91 -17.28
N GLU A 74 6.14 -14.06 -16.83
CA GLU A 74 7.24 -14.46 -15.96
C GLU A 74 6.74 -14.88 -14.59
N GLN A 75 7.18 -16.04 -14.11
CA GLN A 75 6.86 -16.50 -12.77
C GLN A 75 7.72 -15.78 -11.74
N ILE A 76 7.07 -15.19 -10.74
CA ILE A 76 7.70 -14.53 -9.61
C ILE A 76 7.37 -15.26 -8.30
N PHE A 77 8.10 -14.93 -7.25
CA PHE A 77 7.97 -15.56 -5.94
C PHE A 77 7.62 -14.51 -4.88
N LEU A 78 6.96 -14.97 -3.80
CA LEU A 78 6.47 -14.07 -2.76
C LEU A 78 7.57 -13.19 -2.15
N HIS A 79 8.75 -13.76 -1.85
CA HIS A 79 9.85 -13.01 -1.26
C HIS A 79 10.34 -11.86 -2.17
N ASP A 80 10.29 -12.04 -3.49
CA ASP A 80 10.66 -10.98 -4.45
C ASP A 80 9.66 -9.82 -4.37
N VAL A 81 8.38 -10.14 -4.30
CA VAL A 81 7.31 -9.13 -4.19
C VAL A 81 7.40 -8.38 -2.86
N LEU A 82 7.62 -9.09 -1.76
CA LEU A 82 7.72 -8.49 -0.43
C LEU A 82 8.96 -7.58 -0.28
N SER A 83 9.99 -7.79 -1.11
CA SER A 83 11.20 -6.96 -1.11
C SER A 83 11.06 -5.64 -1.87
N ILE A 84 9.99 -5.45 -2.65
CA ILE A 84 9.75 -4.21 -3.38
C ILE A 84 9.50 -3.07 -2.38
N GLU A 85 10.22 -1.96 -2.54
CA GLU A 85 9.99 -0.77 -1.72
C GLU A 85 8.60 -0.19 -2.00
N GLU A 86 7.84 0.03 -0.93
CA GLU A 86 6.55 0.70 -1.02
C GLU A 86 6.76 2.18 -1.32
N PRO A 87 5.87 2.80 -2.15
CA PRO A 87 5.91 4.23 -2.34
C PRO A 87 5.75 4.89 -0.97
N LYS A 88 6.72 5.70 -0.58
CA LYS A 88 6.59 6.54 0.60
C LYS A 88 5.47 7.52 0.33
N GLU A 89 4.46 7.56 1.19
CA GLU A 89 3.50 8.65 1.19
C GLU A 89 4.25 9.93 1.56
N GLU A 90 4.76 10.62 0.56
CA GLU A 90 5.29 11.94 0.74
C GLU A 90 4.11 12.90 0.91
N TYR A 91 3.75 13.18 2.17
CA TYR A 91 2.92 14.33 2.47
C TYR A 91 3.74 15.58 2.13
N LYS A 92 3.49 16.15 0.95
CA LYS A 92 4.17 17.37 0.49
C LYS A 92 3.53 18.59 1.12
N PHE A 93 3.63 18.71 2.46
CA PHE A 93 3.25 19.93 3.14
C PHE A 93 4.36 20.96 2.97
N LYS A 94 3.95 22.21 2.77
CA LYS A 94 4.85 23.36 2.79
C LYS A 94 4.90 23.97 4.17
N SER A 95 5.97 24.71 4.49
CA SER A 95 6.04 25.50 5.72
C SER A 95 4.83 26.44 5.81
N TYR A 96 4.21 26.48 7.00
CA TYR A 96 3.00 27.24 7.33
C TYR A 96 1.69 26.69 6.76
N ASP A 97 1.69 25.53 6.11
CA ASP A 97 0.44 24.85 5.75
C ASP A 97 -0.36 24.49 7.00
N LYS A 98 -1.66 24.73 6.97
CA LYS A 98 -2.54 24.37 8.07
C LYS A 98 -2.83 22.86 8.02
N VAL A 99 -2.53 22.16 9.11
CA VAL A 99 -2.59 20.71 9.21
C VAL A 99 -3.25 20.27 10.50
N LEU A 100 -3.69 19.01 10.54
CA LEU A 100 -4.12 18.32 11.74
C LEU A 100 -3.08 17.28 12.13
N VAL A 101 -2.73 17.23 13.41
CA VAL A 101 -1.67 16.36 13.93
C VAL A 101 -2.13 15.57 15.14
N ARG A 102 -1.54 14.38 15.32
CA ARG A 102 -1.67 13.56 16.52
C ARG A 102 -0.56 12.50 16.56
N ASP A 103 -0.27 11.94 17.75
CA ASP A 103 0.76 10.91 17.93
C ASP A 103 0.19 9.49 17.96
N HIS A 104 -1.06 9.32 18.38
CA HIS A 104 -1.75 8.03 18.45
C HIS A 104 -3.12 8.10 17.81
N LYS A 105 -3.58 6.99 17.26
CA LYS A 105 -4.92 6.88 16.66
C LYS A 105 -6.06 7.15 17.65
N SER A 106 -5.80 6.99 18.95
CA SER A 106 -6.74 7.28 20.04
C SER A 106 -6.77 8.76 20.47
N GLN A 107 -5.80 9.55 20.04
CA GLN A 107 -5.74 10.97 20.35
C GLN A 107 -6.63 11.79 19.42
N ARG A 108 -7.06 12.95 19.92
CA ARG A 108 -7.80 13.91 19.11
C ARG A 108 -6.89 14.63 18.12
N TRP A 109 -7.44 14.94 16.97
CA TRP A 109 -6.72 15.75 15.98
C TRP A 109 -6.62 17.21 16.46
N CYS A 110 -5.40 17.75 16.42
CA CYS A 110 -5.12 19.14 16.81
C CYS A 110 -4.72 19.94 15.59
N PRO A 111 -5.35 21.10 15.32
CA PRO A 111 -4.93 21.99 14.24
C PRO A 111 -3.63 22.72 14.61
N THR A 112 -2.70 22.80 13.66
CA THR A 112 -1.45 23.53 13.81
C THR A 112 -0.90 23.95 12.45
N LEU A 113 0.21 24.68 12.44
CA LEU A 113 0.93 25.03 11.22
C LEU A 113 2.15 24.11 11.05
N TYR A 114 2.33 23.62 9.83
CA TYR A 114 3.41 22.73 9.47
C TYR A 114 4.71 23.49 9.26
N SER A 115 5.84 22.88 9.66
CA SER A 115 7.16 23.46 9.40
C SER A 115 7.93 22.65 8.36
N TYR A 116 8.30 21.40 8.68
CA TYR A 116 9.02 20.54 7.74
C TYR A 116 8.86 19.06 8.11
N TYR A 117 9.29 18.19 7.19
CA TYR A 117 9.32 16.75 7.36
C TYR A 117 10.76 16.29 7.58
N ASP A 118 11.01 15.50 8.65
CA ASP A 118 12.31 14.91 8.93
C ASP A 118 12.17 13.40 9.02
N SER A 119 12.60 12.71 7.97
CA SER A 119 12.48 11.24 7.86
C SER A 119 13.36 10.46 8.83
N GLU A 120 14.31 11.09 9.50
CA GLU A 120 15.18 10.45 10.48
C GLU A 120 14.50 10.28 11.84
N PHE A 121 13.40 10.98 12.09
CA PHE A 121 12.64 10.86 13.34
C PHE A 121 11.51 9.81 13.25
N ALA A 122 11.25 9.13 14.38
CA ALA A 122 10.07 8.28 14.52
C ALA A 122 8.75 9.07 14.41
N PHE A 123 8.78 10.37 14.77
CA PHE A 123 7.70 11.34 14.61
C PHE A 123 8.17 12.41 13.62
N PRO A 124 8.02 12.18 12.29
CA PRO A 124 8.72 12.96 11.28
C PRO A 124 8.13 14.34 10.98
N HIS A 125 6.89 14.61 11.41
CA HIS A 125 6.20 15.87 11.11
C HIS A 125 6.53 16.91 12.17
N VAL A 126 7.23 17.97 11.77
CA VAL A 126 7.64 19.06 12.67
C VAL A 126 6.76 20.28 12.41
N THR A 127 6.20 20.85 13.49
CA THR A 127 5.36 22.06 13.43
C THR A 127 6.18 23.32 13.70
N VAL A 128 5.60 24.48 13.41
CA VAL A 128 6.26 25.79 13.67
C VAL A 128 6.56 26.04 15.14
N ALA A 129 5.86 25.36 16.05
CA ALA A 129 6.13 25.40 17.48
C ALA A 129 7.31 24.52 17.91
N GLY A 130 7.96 23.81 16.98
CA GLY A 130 9.04 22.88 17.26
C GLY A 130 8.60 21.54 17.85
N ILE A 131 7.31 21.24 17.82
CA ILE A 131 6.75 19.97 18.31
C ILE A 131 6.69 18.97 17.16
N ILE A 132 7.07 17.71 17.43
CA ILE A 132 7.06 16.61 16.47
C ILE A 132 5.81 15.74 16.62
N TYR A 133 5.29 15.22 15.50
CA TYR A 133 4.11 14.37 15.48
C TYR A 133 4.27 13.18 14.54
N LYS A 134 3.62 12.07 14.88
CA LYS A 134 3.63 10.85 14.07
C LYS A 134 2.65 10.93 12.90
N TYR A 135 1.47 11.49 13.10
CA TYR A 135 0.41 11.60 12.11
C TYR A 135 0.12 13.06 11.78
N CYS A 136 0.02 13.35 10.49
CA CYS A 136 -0.29 14.68 9.98
C CYS A 136 -1.15 14.54 8.72
N ILE A 137 -2.27 15.26 8.67
CA ILE A 137 -3.16 15.32 7.50
C ILE A 137 -3.48 16.77 7.16
N PRO A 138 -3.89 17.08 5.90
CA PRO A 138 -4.31 18.42 5.55
C PRO A 138 -5.50 18.88 6.41
N TYR A 139 -5.49 20.14 6.82
CA TYR A 139 -6.63 20.75 7.51
C TYR A 139 -7.82 20.91 6.55
N GLU A 140 -7.56 21.39 5.34
CA GLU A 140 -8.57 21.59 4.31
C GLU A 140 -9.21 20.26 3.90
N GLY A 141 -10.51 20.17 3.98
CA GLY A 141 -11.28 18.95 3.73
C GLY A 141 -11.43 18.04 4.95
N ASN A 142 -10.71 18.32 6.06
CA ASN A 142 -10.72 17.52 7.28
C ASN A 142 -11.14 18.31 8.52
N GLU A 143 -11.69 19.49 8.35
CA GLU A 143 -12.08 20.41 9.44
C GLU A 143 -13.04 19.77 10.45
N HIS A 144 -13.87 18.85 9.97
CA HIS A 144 -14.82 18.09 10.81
C HIS A 144 -14.15 17.13 11.79
N LEU A 145 -12.85 16.83 11.59
CA LEU A 145 -12.09 15.93 12.46
C LEU A 145 -11.46 16.65 13.66
N VAL A 146 -11.46 17.99 13.69
CA VAL A 146 -10.87 18.76 14.80
C VAL A 146 -11.53 18.36 16.11
N GLY A 147 -10.70 17.93 17.08
CA GLY A 147 -11.17 17.52 18.40
C GLY A 147 -11.82 16.12 18.46
N THR A 148 -11.67 15.34 17.40
CA THR A 148 -12.23 13.97 17.35
C THR A 148 -11.16 12.89 17.39
#